data_5faa382ed0948509f24495acc4871ae4
#
_entry.id   5faa382ed0948509f24495acc4871ae4
#
_cell.length_a   1.000
_cell.length_b   1.000
_cell.length_c   1.000
_cell.angle_alpha   90.00
_cell.angle_beta   90.00
_cell.angle_gamma   90.00
#
_symmetry.space_group_name_H-M   'P 1'
#
loop_
_entity.id
_entity.type
_entity.pdbx_description
1 polymer ?
#
loop_
_entity_poly.entity_id
_entity_poly.type
_entity_poly.pdbx_seq_one_letter_code
_entity_poly.pdbx_strand_id
1 'polypeptide(L)'
;LIEEIEAAAGFKLKITTSRSVPKSNAIYLARVADDKRLAQTLEASALALDDKFNDEGYVLDVASQRVIIAGRSGEGVFYGAQTLRQLIHGVDDNRASVPAVAIKDWPAMRWRGVHDDLSRGPVPTLEYMKKQIRTCAAYKLNLFSLYIEHVFDYQSHPLIGPKEGSLTASEVKELVEYARRYYVTILPEQQAFGHLHHVLKNELYSDLAETPHGHVLAPVNEKSYELIKDLYAELVPLFPGPLFHIGADETFELGQGQTKDRVKEVGLGRIYLEHLKRVSEIMRPYSKRLMFWGDIAMRYPELLGILPKDVIAVAWSYGPSPSFDNMLKPYKDAGLDLFVSPGANNWNRIFPNLDAAFINIKNFVRDGQKYGGLGMLNTTWDDDGEALFGMTWPAIVFGAACSWQEGEAPIESFKSSYDWAFYRNDDNTFRDAIQELSRSHSIMRAAGLGEANDDAFWLDPFTELGAQSIEKAIPAAGELRVAAERALQSLYRNRPKAHANIDTLDYLIFAALRLDMLGMKIQFASEISRYYWDAYLNMSDRGRVRRDLNEITSINARLEDLRDATTRLRSMYAELWLKENRPYWLGNVLVRYDNLASLFQSKIQSVQAAQQLYRQQQILPTPQQMGFYLR
;
A
#
# COMPACT_ATOMS: atom_id res chain seq x y z
N LEU A 1 -1.06 10.79 -23.55
CA LEU A 1 -0.48 12.10 -23.87
C LEU A 1 -1.51 13.06 -24.47
N ILE A 2 -2.29 12.64 -25.48
CA ILE A 2 -3.32 13.50 -26.08
C ILE A 2 -4.38 13.89 -25.07
N GLU A 3 -4.89 12.95 -24.31
CA GLU A 3 -5.88 13.20 -23.24
C GLU A 3 -5.34 14.16 -22.16
N GLU A 4 -4.07 14.03 -21.79
CA GLU A 4 -3.41 14.92 -20.84
C GLU A 4 -3.24 16.35 -21.40
N ILE A 5 -2.91 16.45 -22.70
CA ILE A 5 -2.83 17.76 -23.38
C ILE A 5 -4.23 18.37 -23.50
N GLU A 6 -5.24 17.57 -23.84
CA GLU A 6 -6.63 18.01 -23.88
C GLU A 6 -7.11 18.51 -22.52
N ALA A 7 -6.78 17.78 -21.44
CA ALA A 7 -7.11 18.19 -20.06
C ALA A 7 -6.39 19.47 -19.64
N ALA A 8 -5.11 19.64 -20.04
CA ALA A 8 -4.31 20.79 -19.66
C ALA A 8 -4.57 22.06 -20.51
N ALA A 9 -4.96 21.88 -21.77
CA ALA A 9 -5.01 22.96 -22.77
C ALA A 9 -6.38 23.16 -23.41
N GLY A 10 -7.37 22.33 -23.07
CA GLY A 10 -8.74 22.45 -23.61
C GLY A 10 -8.91 22.07 -25.09
N PHE A 11 -7.85 21.56 -25.76
CA PHE A 11 -7.93 21.14 -27.15
C PHE A 11 -7.23 19.80 -27.41
N LYS A 12 -7.72 19.05 -28.40
CA LYS A 12 -7.21 17.74 -28.79
C LYS A 12 -6.24 17.82 -29.94
N LEU A 13 -5.04 17.24 -29.79
CA LEU A 13 -4.07 17.15 -30.88
C LEU A 13 -4.48 16.10 -31.89
N LYS A 14 -4.25 16.40 -33.19
CA LYS A 14 -4.46 15.45 -34.27
C LYS A 14 -3.28 14.49 -34.39
N ILE A 15 -3.55 13.19 -34.42
CA ILE A 15 -2.54 12.17 -34.70
C ILE A 15 -2.31 12.09 -36.20
N THR A 16 -1.04 12.15 -36.60
CA THR A 16 -0.61 11.94 -37.99
C THR A 16 0.63 11.06 -38.01
N THR A 17 0.85 10.38 -39.13
CA THR A 17 2.09 9.62 -39.36
C THR A 17 3.06 10.44 -40.23
N SER A 18 4.33 10.43 -39.87
CA SER A 18 5.42 11.06 -40.63
C SER A 18 6.59 10.09 -40.77
N ARG A 19 7.27 10.13 -41.90
CA ARG A 19 8.48 9.32 -42.17
C ARG A 19 9.78 10.02 -41.75
N SER A 20 9.70 11.24 -41.25
CA SER A 20 10.85 12.03 -40.85
C SER A 20 10.44 13.09 -39.83
N VAL A 21 11.42 13.57 -39.05
CA VAL A 21 11.24 14.64 -38.08
C VAL A 21 10.58 15.87 -38.69
N PRO A 22 9.41 16.32 -38.22
CA PRO A 22 8.75 17.53 -38.68
C PRO A 22 9.61 18.79 -38.42
N LYS A 23 9.46 19.80 -39.28
CA LYS A 23 10.22 21.05 -39.11
C LYS A 23 9.68 21.91 -37.96
N SER A 24 8.36 21.94 -37.77
CA SER A 24 7.72 22.78 -36.77
C SER A 24 6.32 22.27 -36.39
N ASN A 25 5.76 22.80 -35.28
CA ASN A 25 4.37 22.62 -34.82
C ASN A 25 3.96 21.16 -34.66
N ALA A 26 4.84 20.34 -34.08
CA ALA A 26 4.56 18.93 -33.86
C ALA A 26 5.25 18.38 -32.59
N ILE A 27 4.60 17.40 -31.98
CA ILE A 27 5.22 16.46 -31.04
C ILE A 27 5.51 15.19 -31.84
N TYR A 28 6.79 14.88 -32.02
CA TYR A 28 7.26 13.75 -32.81
C TYR A 28 7.73 12.61 -31.89
N LEU A 29 7.10 11.45 -32.00
CA LEU A 29 7.41 10.25 -31.24
C LEU A 29 7.94 9.18 -32.20
N ALA A 30 9.16 8.70 -32.02
CA ALA A 30 9.75 7.71 -32.89
C ALA A 30 10.83 6.85 -32.21
N ARG A 31 10.98 5.62 -32.72
CA ARG A 31 12.18 4.83 -32.41
C ARG A 31 13.30 5.27 -33.37
N VAL A 32 14.51 5.38 -32.82
CA VAL A 32 15.69 5.83 -33.63
C VAL A 32 15.96 4.89 -34.78
N ALA A 33 15.69 3.58 -34.62
CA ALA A 33 15.86 2.60 -35.71
C ALA A 33 14.92 2.82 -36.92
N ASP A 34 13.78 3.50 -36.72
CA ASP A 34 12.78 3.70 -37.76
C ASP A 34 13.03 4.97 -38.60
N ASP A 35 13.93 5.88 -38.14
CA ASP A 35 14.20 7.14 -38.84
C ASP A 35 15.71 7.51 -38.77
N LYS A 36 16.45 7.28 -39.85
CA LYS A 36 17.87 7.63 -39.96
C LYS A 36 18.16 9.12 -39.77
N ARG A 37 17.22 10.01 -40.15
CA ARG A 37 17.38 11.47 -39.97
C ARG A 37 17.19 11.88 -38.53
N LEU A 38 16.39 11.13 -37.77
CA LEU A 38 16.24 11.33 -36.33
C LEU A 38 17.58 11.12 -35.61
N ALA A 39 18.29 10.02 -35.91
CA ALA A 39 19.62 9.78 -35.35
C ALA A 39 20.58 10.95 -35.60
N GLN A 40 20.67 11.43 -36.85
CA GLN A 40 21.50 12.60 -37.19
C GLN A 40 21.06 13.88 -36.47
N THR A 41 19.75 14.08 -36.31
CA THR A 41 19.20 15.25 -35.59
C THR A 41 19.62 15.20 -34.12
N LEU A 42 19.53 14.04 -33.47
CA LEU A 42 19.92 13.85 -32.06
C LEU A 42 21.43 14.01 -31.88
N GLU A 43 22.25 13.49 -32.78
CA GLU A 43 23.71 13.70 -32.78
C GLU A 43 24.08 15.18 -32.88
N ALA A 44 23.46 15.92 -33.77
CA ALA A 44 23.69 17.36 -33.95
C ALA A 44 23.31 18.17 -32.68
N SER A 45 22.38 17.67 -31.86
CA SER A 45 21.95 18.29 -30.60
C SER A 45 22.68 17.71 -29.37
N ALA A 46 23.72 16.90 -29.53
CA ALA A 46 24.42 16.17 -28.45
C ALA A 46 23.48 15.25 -27.62
N LEU A 47 22.41 14.79 -28.21
CA LEU A 47 21.38 13.93 -27.61
C LEU A 47 21.37 12.50 -28.19
N ALA A 48 22.46 12.08 -28.81
CA ALA A 48 22.58 10.71 -29.34
C ALA A 48 22.37 9.66 -28.23
N LEU A 49 21.72 8.55 -28.60
CA LEU A 49 21.55 7.39 -27.72
C LEU A 49 22.87 6.61 -27.70
N ASP A 50 23.55 6.59 -26.56
CA ASP A 50 24.77 5.83 -26.32
C ASP A 50 24.49 4.43 -25.73
N ASP A 51 25.54 3.65 -25.46
CA ASP A 51 25.42 2.27 -24.99
C ASP A 51 24.86 2.14 -23.57
N LYS A 52 24.81 3.22 -22.79
CA LYS A 52 24.17 3.24 -21.46
C LYS A 52 22.64 3.19 -21.54
N PHE A 53 22.08 3.58 -22.70
CA PHE A 53 20.64 3.47 -22.92
C PHE A 53 20.25 2.01 -23.10
N ASN A 54 19.46 1.50 -22.17
CA ASN A 54 18.72 0.26 -22.36
C ASN A 54 17.47 0.51 -23.24
N ASP A 55 16.63 -0.50 -23.42
CA ASP A 55 15.41 -0.39 -24.21
C ASP A 55 14.39 0.61 -23.65
N GLU A 56 14.45 0.90 -22.34
CA GLU A 56 13.56 1.83 -21.64
C GLU A 56 14.04 3.29 -21.65
N GLY A 57 15.29 3.53 -22.06
CA GLY A 57 15.87 4.87 -22.14
C GLY A 57 15.26 5.71 -23.26
N TYR A 58 15.20 7.02 -23.02
CA TYR A 58 14.62 7.98 -23.98
C TYR A 58 15.40 9.31 -24.00
N VAL A 59 15.17 10.03 -25.09
CA VAL A 59 15.50 11.44 -25.24
C VAL A 59 14.21 12.22 -25.36
N LEU A 60 14.13 13.34 -24.65
CA LEU A 60 13.08 14.35 -24.82
C LEU A 60 13.74 15.69 -25.12
N ASP A 61 13.51 16.22 -26.33
CA ASP A 61 14.01 17.51 -26.80
C ASP A 61 12.81 18.45 -27.02
N VAL A 62 12.65 19.44 -26.16
CA VAL A 62 11.61 20.46 -26.25
C VAL A 62 12.22 21.77 -26.71
N ALA A 63 12.00 22.11 -27.97
CA ALA A 63 12.44 23.36 -28.58
C ALA A 63 11.25 24.22 -28.97
N SER A 64 11.48 25.51 -29.27
CA SER A 64 10.43 26.47 -29.63
C SER A 64 9.57 26.06 -30.80
N GLN A 65 10.11 25.25 -31.70
CA GLN A 65 9.44 24.85 -32.94
C GLN A 65 8.78 23.48 -32.88
N ARG A 66 9.29 22.56 -32.02
CA ARG A 66 8.83 21.19 -31.97
C ARG A 66 9.26 20.49 -30.70
N VAL A 67 8.60 19.38 -30.38
CA VAL A 67 9.02 18.43 -29.34
C VAL A 67 9.40 17.10 -30.02
N ILE A 68 10.55 16.54 -29.65
CA ILE A 68 10.99 15.21 -30.09
C ILE A 68 11.06 14.30 -28.88
N ILE A 69 10.42 13.12 -28.98
CA ILE A 69 10.59 12.00 -28.05
C ILE A 69 11.14 10.83 -28.83
N ALA A 70 12.33 10.39 -28.46
CA ALA A 70 13.02 9.30 -29.13
C ALA A 70 13.52 8.24 -28.15
N GLY A 71 13.41 6.97 -28.54
CA GLY A 71 13.90 5.83 -27.78
C GLY A 71 14.44 4.73 -28.69
N ARG A 72 15.13 3.73 -28.14
CA ARG A 72 15.49 2.52 -28.87
C ARG A 72 14.28 1.63 -29.13
N SER A 73 13.34 1.61 -28.21
CA SER A 73 12.10 0.82 -28.25
C SER A 73 10.86 1.69 -28.13
N GLY A 74 9.67 1.10 -28.33
CA GLY A 74 8.40 1.75 -28.03
C GLY A 74 8.23 2.07 -26.54
N GLU A 75 8.83 1.29 -25.67
CA GLU A 75 8.84 1.45 -24.22
C GLU A 75 9.58 2.72 -23.79
N GLY A 76 10.79 2.97 -24.33
CA GLY A 76 11.51 4.21 -24.11
C GLY A 76 10.74 5.43 -24.59
N VAL A 77 10.13 5.36 -25.79
CA VAL A 77 9.26 6.45 -26.29
C VAL A 77 8.07 6.68 -25.36
N PHE A 78 7.45 5.63 -24.84
CA PHE A 78 6.36 5.72 -23.87
C PHE A 78 6.79 6.46 -22.60
N TYR A 79 7.96 6.13 -22.02
CA TYR A 79 8.45 6.81 -20.81
C TYR A 79 8.85 8.27 -21.06
N GLY A 80 9.38 8.57 -22.24
CA GLY A 80 9.59 9.97 -22.68
C GLY A 80 8.27 10.75 -22.76
N ALA A 81 7.19 10.11 -23.23
CA ALA A 81 5.86 10.71 -23.24
C ALA A 81 5.32 10.94 -21.82
N GLN A 82 5.60 10.04 -20.87
CA GLN A 82 5.22 10.28 -19.46
C GLN A 82 5.98 11.47 -18.84
N THR A 83 7.25 11.67 -19.22
CA THR A 83 8.01 12.85 -18.79
C THR A 83 7.45 14.12 -19.41
N LEU A 84 7.18 14.13 -20.73
CA LEU A 84 6.54 15.28 -21.36
C LEU A 84 5.20 15.61 -20.67
N ARG A 85 4.38 14.60 -20.38
CA ARG A 85 3.12 14.77 -19.65
C ARG A 85 3.29 15.56 -18.34
N GLN A 86 4.36 15.28 -17.59
CA GLN A 86 4.62 15.99 -16.32
C GLN A 86 5.10 17.45 -16.51
N LEU A 87 5.62 17.79 -17.68
CA LEU A 87 6.12 19.12 -18.00
C LEU A 87 5.05 20.05 -18.63
N ILE A 88 3.86 19.53 -18.93
CA ILE A 88 2.79 20.34 -19.55
C ILE A 88 2.09 21.16 -18.48
N HIS A 89 2.07 22.48 -18.67
CA HIS A 89 1.34 23.43 -17.85
C HIS A 89 0.21 24.05 -18.65
N GLY A 90 -1.01 24.04 -18.10
CA GLY A 90 -2.11 24.86 -18.61
C GLY A 90 -1.80 26.35 -18.34
N VAL A 91 -2.02 27.19 -19.34
CA VAL A 91 -1.81 28.65 -19.22
C VAL A 91 -3.15 29.36 -19.08
N ASP A 92 -4.07 29.02 -19.96
CA ASP A 92 -5.48 29.47 -19.98
C ASP A 92 -6.30 28.57 -20.92
N ASP A 93 -7.59 28.87 -21.07
CA ASP A 93 -8.45 28.17 -22.00
C ASP A 93 -7.84 28.17 -23.42
N ASN A 94 -7.55 26.98 -23.93
CA ASN A 94 -6.93 26.70 -25.22
C ASN A 94 -5.42 26.96 -25.34
N ARG A 95 -4.67 27.13 -24.25
CA ARG A 95 -3.21 27.25 -24.29
C ARG A 95 -2.55 26.38 -23.22
N ALA A 96 -1.53 25.64 -23.62
CA ALA A 96 -0.60 24.97 -22.73
C ALA A 96 0.84 25.34 -23.09
N SER A 97 1.71 25.35 -22.10
CA SER A 97 3.14 25.57 -22.28
C SER A 97 3.95 24.38 -21.79
N VAL A 98 5.10 24.19 -22.39
CA VAL A 98 6.12 23.23 -21.94
C VAL A 98 7.45 23.96 -21.91
N PRO A 99 8.22 23.91 -20.82
CA PRO A 99 9.53 24.54 -20.76
C PRO A 99 10.48 23.95 -21.80
N ALA A 100 11.29 24.78 -22.44
CA ALA A 100 12.36 24.33 -23.31
C ALA A 100 13.38 23.54 -22.50
N VAL A 101 13.60 22.26 -22.86
CA VAL A 101 14.47 21.35 -22.11
C VAL A 101 14.98 20.25 -23.01
N ALA A 102 16.21 19.79 -22.75
CA ALA A 102 16.79 18.61 -23.37
C ALA A 102 17.11 17.58 -22.27
N ILE A 103 16.46 16.41 -22.35
CA ILE A 103 16.57 15.34 -21.37
C ILE A 103 17.08 14.08 -22.04
N LYS A 104 18.07 13.44 -21.43
CA LYS A 104 18.49 12.04 -21.68
C LYS A 104 18.28 11.29 -20.38
N ASP A 105 17.48 10.21 -20.41
CA ASP A 105 17.05 9.56 -19.19
C ASP A 105 16.85 8.05 -19.40
N TRP A 106 17.15 7.24 -18.38
CA TRP A 106 16.98 5.79 -18.36
C TRP A 106 16.86 5.28 -16.92
N PRO A 107 16.20 4.13 -16.69
CA PRO A 107 16.02 3.61 -15.33
C PRO A 107 17.32 3.02 -14.77
N ALA A 108 17.53 3.20 -13.45
CA ALA A 108 18.60 2.56 -12.71
C ALA A 108 18.33 1.08 -12.42
N MET A 109 17.06 0.71 -12.26
CA MET A 109 16.65 -0.68 -12.03
C MET A 109 15.75 -1.18 -13.15
N ARG A 110 15.99 -2.42 -13.60
CA ARG A 110 15.21 -3.06 -14.67
C ARG A 110 13.74 -3.23 -14.30
N TRP A 111 13.45 -3.70 -13.07
CA TRP A 111 12.10 -3.92 -12.59
C TRP A 111 11.75 -2.91 -11.50
N ARG A 112 10.63 -2.26 -11.64
CA ARG A 112 10.16 -1.21 -10.74
C ARG A 112 8.71 -1.52 -10.42
N GLY A 113 8.49 -2.18 -9.28
CA GLY A 113 7.24 -2.84 -8.97
C GLY A 113 6.48 -2.25 -7.80
N VAL A 114 5.19 -2.52 -7.82
CA VAL A 114 4.27 -2.42 -6.69
C VAL A 114 3.70 -3.80 -6.43
N HIS A 115 3.57 -4.14 -5.17
CA HIS A 115 2.91 -5.33 -4.67
C HIS A 115 1.62 -4.92 -3.99
N ASP A 116 0.51 -5.55 -4.36
CA ASP A 116 -0.82 -5.32 -3.79
C ASP A 116 -1.32 -6.60 -3.13
N ASP A 117 -1.68 -6.50 -1.85
CA ASP A 117 -2.20 -7.64 -1.06
C ASP A 117 -3.69 -7.83 -1.34
N LEU A 118 -4.03 -8.93 -2.01
CA LEU A 118 -5.41 -9.26 -2.33
C LEU A 118 -6.05 -10.26 -1.35
N SER A 119 -5.28 -10.76 -0.39
CA SER A 119 -5.67 -11.98 0.34
C SER A 119 -6.09 -11.76 1.78
N ARG A 120 -5.81 -10.60 2.33
CA ARG A 120 -6.12 -10.27 3.73
C ARG A 120 -7.34 -9.39 3.91
N GLY A 121 -8.26 -9.35 2.93
CA GLY A 121 -9.54 -8.65 3.01
C GLY A 121 -9.90 -7.93 1.73
N PRO A 122 -9.30 -6.77 1.41
CA PRO A 122 -9.57 -6.04 0.19
C PRO A 122 -9.22 -6.87 -1.06
N VAL A 123 -10.16 -6.96 -1.99
CA VAL A 123 -9.91 -7.50 -3.33
C VAL A 123 -10.36 -6.46 -4.33
N PRO A 124 -9.45 -5.79 -5.03
CA PRO A 124 -9.81 -4.72 -5.95
C PRO A 124 -10.72 -5.20 -7.08
N THR A 125 -11.58 -4.29 -7.55
CA THR A 125 -12.32 -4.52 -8.79
C THR A 125 -11.37 -4.48 -9.99
N LEU A 126 -11.74 -5.16 -11.07
CA LEU A 126 -10.93 -5.12 -12.32
C LEU A 126 -10.68 -3.69 -12.80
N GLU A 127 -11.68 -2.82 -12.70
CA GLU A 127 -11.55 -1.41 -13.12
C GLU A 127 -10.60 -0.62 -12.21
N TYR A 128 -10.60 -0.91 -10.91
CA TYR A 128 -9.62 -0.28 -10.01
C TYR A 128 -8.20 -0.77 -10.27
N MET A 129 -7.99 -2.08 -10.48
CA MET A 129 -6.67 -2.62 -10.89
C MET A 129 -6.18 -1.98 -12.19
N LYS A 130 -7.04 -1.78 -13.17
CA LYS A 130 -6.70 -1.03 -14.39
C LYS A 130 -6.30 0.42 -14.10
N LYS A 131 -6.95 1.07 -13.13
CA LYS A 131 -6.58 2.41 -12.68
C LYS A 131 -5.20 2.40 -12.00
N GLN A 132 -4.94 1.44 -11.11
CA GLN A 132 -3.63 1.26 -10.48
C GLN A 132 -2.53 1.09 -11.53
N ILE A 133 -2.74 0.23 -12.54
CA ILE A 133 -1.80 0.02 -13.65
C ILE A 133 -1.52 1.32 -14.43
N ARG A 134 -2.56 2.07 -14.81
CA ARG A 134 -2.38 3.37 -15.52
C ARG A 134 -1.58 4.35 -14.67
N THR A 135 -1.89 4.44 -13.38
CA THR A 135 -1.20 5.34 -12.46
C THR A 135 0.25 4.90 -12.28
N CYS A 136 0.52 3.63 -12.06
CA CYS A 136 1.88 3.08 -12.00
C CYS A 136 2.69 3.40 -13.27
N ALA A 137 2.12 3.15 -14.43
CA ALA A 137 2.76 3.44 -15.72
C ALA A 137 3.06 4.94 -15.92
N ALA A 138 2.18 5.82 -15.43
CA ALA A 138 2.37 7.26 -15.48
C ALA A 138 3.61 7.74 -14.71
N TYR A 139 4.04 6.97 -13.71
CA TYR A 139 5.28 7.18 -12.94
C TYR A 139 6.39 6.18 -13.29
N LYS A 140 6.29 5.53 -14.45
CA LYS A 140 7.31 4.64 -15.02
C LYS A 140 7.57 3.36 -14.20
N LEU A 141 6.62 2.93 -13.39
CA LEU A 141 6.59 1.57 -12.83
C LEU A 141 6.20 0.59 -13.93
N ASN A 142 6.87 -0.57 -13.99
CA ASN A 142 6.70 -1.57 -15.05
C ASN A 142 6.38 -2.98 -14.55
N LEU A 143 6.16 -3.13 -13.24
CA LEU A 143 5.79 -4.39 -12.61
C LEU A 143 4.66 -4.16 -11.61
N PHE A 144 3.63 -4.99 -11.65
CA PHE A 144 2.52 -4.94 -10.68
C PHE A 144 2.26 -6.36 -10.18
N SER A 145 2.51 -6.61 -8.88
CA SER A 145 2.34 -7.92 -8.25
C SER A 145 0.96 -8.05 -7.64
N LEU A 146 0.35 -9.20 -7.88
CA LEU A 146 -0.90 -9.63 -7.26
C LEU A 146 -0.55 -10.71 -6.22
N TYR A 147 -0.64 -10.36 -4.93
CA TYR A 147 -0.40 -11.30 -3.83
C TYR A 147 -1.63 -12.16 -3.60
N ILE A 148 -1.47 -13.48 -3.79
CA ILE A 148 -2.55 -14.45 -3.71
C ILE A 148 -2.18 -15.56 -2.73
N GLU A 149 -3.00 -15.74 -1.69
CA GLU A 149 -3.02 -16.91 -0.83
C GLU A 149 -4.13 -17.88 -1.30
N HIS A 150 -5.33 -17.34 -1.57
CA HIS A 150 -6.53 -18.10 -1.86
C HIS A 150 -7.54 -17.42 -2.80
N VAL A 151 -7.34 -16.16 -3.16
CA VAL A 151 -8.34 -15.34 -3.87
C VAL A 151 -8.30 -15.49 -5.39
N PHE A 152 -8.11 -16.72 -5.88
CA PHE A 152 -8.28 -17.08 -7.29
C PHE A 152 -9.30 -18.20 -7.42
N ASP A 153 -10.13 -18.16 -8.47
CA ASP A 153 -11.19 -19.14 -8.75
C ASP A 153 -10.62 -20.39 -9.43
N TYR A 154 -9.97 -21.25 -8.63
CA TYR A 154 -9.40 -22.52 -9.08
C TYR A 154 -10.50 -23.53 -9.41
N GLN A 155 -10.52 -24.02 -10.64
CA GLN A 155 -11.52 -24.99 -11.08
C GLN A 155 -11.24 -26.39 -10.52
N SER A 156 -9.97 -26.77 -10.36
CA SER A 156 -9.59 -28.03 -9.73
C SER A 156 -9.82 -28.05 -8.22
N HIS A 157 -9.84 -26.88 -7.57
CA HIS A 157 -9.95 -26.72 -6.12
C HIS A 157 -10.99 -25.65 -5.72
N PRO A 158 -12.28 -25.87 -6.01
CA PRO A 158 -13.32 -24.84 -5.90
C PRO A 158 -13.66 -24.38 -4.47
N LEU A 159 -13.07 -25.01 -3.44
CA LEU A 159 -13.21 -24.60 -2.04
C LEU A 159 -12.17 -23.57 -1.59
N ILE A 160 -11.11 -23.35 -2.37
CA ILE A 160 -10.01 -22.49 -1.97
C ILE A 160 -10.43 -21.03 -2.02
N GLY A 161 -10.97 -20.57 -3.14
CA GLY A 161 -11.35 -19.18 -3.33
C GLY A 161 -12.78 -18.85 -2.90
N PRO A 162 -13.00 -17.71 -2.22
CA PRO A 162 -14.35 -17.21 -1.99
C PRO A 162 -14.97 -16.75 -3.33
N LYS A 163 -16.19 -17.17 -3.64
CA LYS A 163 -16.83 -16.89 -4.94
C LYS A 163 -17.01 -15.39 -5.22
N GLU A 164 -17.31 -14.61 -4.18
CA GLU A 164 -17.53 -13.17 -4.31
C GLU A 164 -16.24 -12.35 -4.31
N GLY A 165 -15.11 -12.95 -3.88
CA GLY A 165 -13.82 -12.27 -3.69
C GLY A 165 -12.71 -12.72 -4.63
N SER A 166 -12.86 -13.87 -5.32
CA SER A 166 -11.77 -14.41 -6.14
C SER A 166 -11.67 -13.75 -7.51
N LEU A 167 -10.44 -13.67 -8.01
CA LEU A 167 -10.15 -13.34 -9.40
C LEU A 167 -10.47 -14.53 -10.29
N THR A 168 -11.12 -14.29 -11.41
CA THR A 168 -11.36 -15.29 -12.44
C THR A 168 -10.25 -15.30 -13.48
N ALA A 169 -10.06 -16.44 -14.16
CA ALA A 169 -9.11 -16.55 -15.26
C ALA A 169 -9.40 -15.55 -16.41
N SER A 170 -10.68 -15.19 -16.60
CA SER A 170 -11.08 -14.19 -17.60
C SER A 170 -10.64 -12.79 -17.20
N GLU A 171 -10.84 -12.39 -15.94
CA GLU A 171 -10.41 -11.09 -15.42
C GLU A 171 -8.89 -10.94 -15.46
N VAL A 172 -8.15 -11.99 -15.07
CA VAL A 172 -6.68 -11.99 -15.14
C VAL A 172 -6.19 -11.81 -16.58
N LYS A 173 -6.77 -12.53 -17.56
CA LYS A 173 -6.41 -12.36 -18.98
C LYS A 173 -6.66 -10.94 -19.47
N GLU A 174 -7.80 -10.35 -19.11
CA GLU A 174 -8.15 -8.97 -19.47
C GLU A 174 -7.19 -7.98 -18.83
N LEU A 175 -6.85 -8.16 -17.54
CA LEU A 175 -5.91 -7.30 -16.83
C LEU A 175 -4.51 -7.36 -17.44
N VAL A 176 -4.02 -8.56 -17.75
CA VAL A 176 -2.69 -8.77 -18.37
C VAL A 176 -2.62 -8.10 -19.74
N GLU A 177 -3.64 -8.29 -20.58
CA GLU A 177 -3.69 -7.63 -21.90
C GLU A 177 -3.79 -6.10 -21.77
N TYR A 178 -4.53 -5.62 -20.79
CA TYR A 178 -4.61 -4.20 -20.48
C TYR A 178 -3.26 -3.63 -20.06
N ALA A 179 -2.58 -4.28 -19.10
CA ALA A 179 -1.28 -3.86 -18.57
C ALA A 179 -0.20 -3.80 -19.65
N ARG A 180 -0.21 -4.76 -20.58
CA ARG A 180 0.71 -4.80 -21.73
C ARG A 180 0.69 -3.52 -22.56
N ARG A 181 -0.45 -2.86 -22.70
CA ARG A 181 -0.59 -1.58 -23.43
C ARG A 181 0.12 -0.42 -22.75
N TYR A 182 0.41 -0.56 -21.46
CA TYR A 182 1.10 0.42 -20.62
C TYR A 182 2.52 0.01 -20.26
N TYR A 183 3.06 -1.03 -20.93
CA TYR A 183 4.37 -1.60 -20.62
C TYR A 183 4.51 -2.04 -19.16
N VAL A 184 3.43 -2.48 -18.54
CA VAL A 184 3.42 -3.04 -17.19
C VAL A 184 3.25 -4.55 -17.28
N THR A 185 4.17 -5.29 -16.64
CA THR A 185 4.08 -6.73 -16.47
C THR A 185 3.31 -7.04 -15.20
N ILE A 186 2.31 -7.91 -15.29
CA ILE A 186 1.68 -8.45 -14.08
C ILE A 186 2.53 -9.60 -13.55
N LEU A 187 2.96 -9.49 -12.30
CA LEU A 187 3.67 -10.52 -11.56
C LEU A 187 2.66 -11.30 -10.72
N PRO A 188 2.39 -12.57 -11.03
CA PRO A 188 1.63 -13.41 -10.11
C PRO A 188 2.48 -13.76 -8.90
N GLU A 189 1.90 -13.65 -7.72
CA GLU A 189 2.46 -14.18 -6.50
C GLU A 189 1.44 -15.13 -5.87
N GLN A 190 1.70 -16.45 -5.96
CA GLN A 190 0.88 -17.47 -5.34
C GLN A 190 1.68 -18.15 -4.26
N GLN A 191 1.23 -18.03 -3.04
CA GLN A 191 1.86 -18.70 -1.89
C GLN A 191 1.93 -20.21 -2.10
N ALA A 192 3.11 -20.79 -1.79
CA ALA A 192 3.39 -22.20 -1.95
C ALA A 192 4.00 -22.84 -0.69
N PHE A 193 4.09 -22.12 0.41
CA PHE A 193 4.67 -22.64 1.65
C PHE A 193 3.98 -22.10 2.90
N GLY A 194 4.24 -20.81 3.27
CA GLY A 194 3.54 -20.12 4.35
C GLY A 194 2.21 -19.51 3.90
N HIS A 195 1.50 -18.83 4.80
CA HIS A 195 0.30 -18.03 4.55
C HIS A 195 -0.86 -18.74 3.83
N LEU A 196 -0.97 -20.06 3.97
CA LEU A 196 -2.02 -20.87 3.34
C LEU A 196 -3.16 -21.26 4.29
N HIS A 197 -3.36 -20.53 5.39
CA HIS A 197 -4.42 -20.83 6.36
C HIS A 197 -5.81 -20.92 5.69
N HIS A 198 -6.15 -20.03 4.78
CA HIS A 198 -7.45 -20.05 4.09
C HIS A 198 -7.65 -21.30 3.21
N VAL A 199 -6.58 -21.95 2.76
CA VAL A 199 -6.61 -23.23 2.09
C VAL A 199 -6.70 -24.37 3.13
N LEU A 200 -5.77 -24.38 4.08
CA LEU A 200 -5.52 -25.47 5.01
C LEU A 200 -6.56 -25.60 6.15
N LYS A 201 -7.39 -24.58 6.37
CA LYS A 201 -8.54 -24.64 7.29
C LYS A 201 -9.65 -25.58 6.79
N ASN A 202 -9.68 -25.91 5.49
CA ASN A 202 -10.65 -26.83 4.93
C ASN A 202 -10.21 -28.27 5.19
N GLU A 203 -11.12 -29.13 5.69
CA GLU A 203 -10.81 -30.51 6.04
C GLU A 203 -10.22 -31.34 4.88
N LEU A 204 -10.60 -31.03 3.63
CA LEU A 204 -10.02 -31.70 2.44
C LEU A 204 -8.53 -31.41 2.24
N TYR A 205 -8.00 -30.36 2.85
CA TYR A 205 -6.60 -29.94 2.75
C TYR A 205 -5.88 -29.92 4.09
N SER A 206 -6.58 -30.15 5.21
CA SER A 206 -6.01 -30.05 6.57
C SER A 206 -4.83 -30.99 6.81
N ASP A 207 -4.83 -32.16 6.18
CA ASP A 207 -3.72 -33.15 6.24
C ASP A 207 -2.43 -32.64 5.56
N LEU A 208 -2.49 -31.58 4.76
CA LEU A 208 -1.34 -30.95 4.11
C LEU A 208 -0.66 -29.92 5.01
N ALA A 209 -1.30 -29.50 6.09
CA ALA A 209 -0.75 -28.50 7.01
C ALA A 209 0.37 -29.09 7.87
N GLU A 210 1.41 -28.30 8.13
CA GLU A 210 2.49 -28.66 9.06
C GLU A 210 1.95 -28.93 10.47
N THR A 211 1.07 -28.06 10.97
CA THR A 211 0.34 -28.20 12.23
C THR A 211 -1.18 -28.26 11.95
N PRO A 212 -2.01 -28.80 12.84
CA PRO A 212 -3.44 -28.91 12.60
C PRO A 212 -4.08 -27.55 12.28
N HIS A 213 -4.68 -27.42 11.07
CA HIS A 213 -5.27 -26.20 10.53
C HIS A 213 -4.33 -24.96 10.54
N GLY A 214 -3.01 -25.21 10.50
CA GLY A 214 -2.00 -24.17 10.43
C GLY A 214 -1.98 -23.43 9.10
N HIS A 215 -0.95 -22.61 8.91
CA HIS A 215 -0.80 -21.82 7.68
C HIS A 215 0.38 -22.28 6.80
N VAL A 216 1.16 -23.27 7.24
CA VAL A 216 2.34 -23.76 6.52
C VAL A 216 2.06 -25.14 5.92
N LEU A 217 2.37 -25.34 4.63
CA LEU A 217 2.35 -26.64 3.98
C LEU A 217 3.46 -27.54 4.54
N ALA A 218 3.16 -28.82 4.75
CA ALA A 218 4.14 -29.81 5.16
C ALA A 218 4.97 -30.29 3.96
N PRO A 219 6.26 -29.95 3.85
CA PRO A 219 7.09 -30.35 2.72
C PRO A 219 7.49 -31.85 2.71
N VAL A 220 7.19 -32.57 3.77
CA VAL A 220 7.33 -34.05 3.83
C VAL A 220 6.12 -34.79 3.25
N ASN A 221 5.03 -34.07 2.98
CA ASN A 221 3.81 -34.62 2.40
C ASN A 221 3.82 -34.44 0.88
N GLU A 222 3.85 -35.53 0.12
CA GLU A 222 3.87 -35.47 -1.35
C GLU A 222 2.63 -34.79 -1.94
N LYS A 223 1.47 -34.89 -1.31
CA LYS A 223 0.24 -34.25 -1.73
C LYS A 223 0.32 -32.70 -1.67
N SER A 224 1.21 -32.13 -0.82
CA SER A 224 1.48 -30.71 -0.83
C SER A 224 1.99 -30.25 -2.20
N TYR A 225 2.81 -31.03 -2.83
CA TYR A 225 3.35 -30.72 -4.17
C TYR A 225 2.36 -31.04 -5.30
N GLU A 226 1.44 -32.00 -5.09
CA GLU A 226 0.32 -32.20 -6.01
C GLU A 226 -0.58 -30.96 -6.02
N LEU A 227 -0.96 -30.45 -4.85
CA LEU A 227 -1.73 -29.21 -4.73
C LEU A 227 -1.02 -28.04 -5.43
N ILE A 228 0.28 -27.81 -5.16
CA ILE A 228 1.05 -26.74 -5.81
C ILE A 228 1.03 -26.89 -7.34
N LYS A 229 1.19 -28.10 -7.85
CA LYS A 229 1.14 -28.36 -9.31
C LYS A 229 -0.21 -28.02 -9.90
N ASP A 230 -1.30 -28.39 -9.21
CA ASP A 230 -2.66 -28.14 -9.70
C ASP A 230 -2.96 -26.64 -9.72
N LEU A 231 -2.63 -25.90 -8.64
CA LEU A 231 -2.79 -24.45 -8.60
C LEU A 231 -1.97 -23.76 -9.71
N TYR A 232 -0.72 -24.20 -9.90
CA TYR A 232 0.16 -23.58 -10.89
C TYR A 232 -0.22 -23.92 -12.33
N ALA A 233 -0.79 -25.11 -12.57
CA ALA A 233 -1.29 -25.50 -13.89
C ALA A 233 -2.42 -24.56 -14.38
N GLU A 234 -3.25 -24.06 -13.47
CA GLU A 234 -4.31 -23.12 -13.81
C GLU A 234 -3.82 -21.66 -13.87
N LEU A 235 -2.96 -21.27 -12.92
CA LEU A 235 -2.59 -19.87 -12.74
C LEU A 235 -1.47 -19.42 -13.69
N VAL A 236 -0.35 -20.18 -13.77
CA VAL A 236 0.86 -19.75 -14.48
C VAL A 236 0.64 -19.43 -15.96
N PRO A 237 -0.17 -20.19 -16.73
CA PRO A 237 -0.39 -19.92 -18.15
C PRO A 237 -1.11 -18.59 -18.44
N LEU A 238 -1.75 -17.99 -17.43
CA LEU A 238 -2.45 -16.70 -17.58
C LEU A 238 -1.48 -15.51 -17.64
N PHE A 239 -0.24 -15.69 -17.17
CA PHE A 239 0.74 -14.61 -17.04
C PHE A 239 1.92 -14.84 -18.00
N PRO A 240 2.01 -14.07 -19.09
CA PRO A 240 3.09 -14.23 -20.07
C PRO A 240 4.45 -13.71 -19.60
N GLY A 241 4.50 -12.89 -18.54
CA GLY A 241 5.74 -12.32 -18.00
C GLY A 241 6.76 -13.40 -17.56
N PRO A 242 8.06 -13.05 -17.46
CA PRO A 242 9.11 -14.03 -17.19
C PRO A 242 9.28 -14.42 -15.72
N LEU A 243 8.57 -13.75 -14.82
CA LEU A 243 8.72 -13.89 -13.37
C LEU A 243 7.50 -14.56 -12.74
N PHE A 244 7.70 -15.30 -11.66
CA PHE A 244 6.64 -15.87 -10.82
C PHE A 244 7.11 -15.88 -9.37
N HIS A 245 6.33 -15.32 -8.45
CA HIS A 245 6.63 -15.27 -7.03
C HIS A 245 5.86 -16.35 -6.28
N ILE A 246 6.56 -17.10 -5.41
CA ILE A 246 5.97 -18.23 -4.67
C ILE A 246 5.72 -17.91 -3.19
N GLY A 247 5.96 -16.69 -2.75
CA GLY A 247 5.91 -16.31 -1.34
C GLY A 247 7.01 -16.99 -0.53
N ALA A 248 6.63 -17.93 0.32
CA ALA A 248 7.49 -18.76 1.17
C ALA A 248 8.12 -18.06 2.38
N ASP A 249 7.58 -16.91 2.78
CA ASP A 249 7.94 -16.20 4.00
C ASP A 249 7.27 -16.79 5.24
N GLU A 250 7.74 -16.37 6.40
CA GLU A 250 7.15 -16.57 7.73
C GLU A 250 6.71 -18.01 8.05
N THR A 251 7.47 -19.02 7.59
CA THR A 251 7.17 -20.45 7.81
C THR A 251 7.47 -20.88 9.26
N PHE A 252 6.96 -20.16 10.25
CA PHE A 252 7.31 -20.37 11.67
C PHE A 252 6.83 -21.71 12.25
N GLU A 253 5.84 -22.35 11.65
CA GLU A 253 5.35 -23.68 12.08
C GLU A 253 6.28 -24.81 11.65
N LEU A 254 7.17 -24.59 10.69
CA LEU A 254 8.07 -25.60 10.17
C LEU A 254 8.90 -26.24 11.30
N GLY A 255 8.87 -27.55 11.42
CA GLY A 255 9.51 -28.32 12.47
C GLY A 255 8.68 -28.49 13.74
N GLN A 256 7.45 -28.00 13.78
CA GLN A 256 6.58 -28.13 14.94
C GLN A 256 5.58 -29.30 14.81
N GLY A 257 5.27 -29.73 13.60
CA GLY A 257 4.30 -30.76 13.28
C GLY A 257 4.88 -31.94 12.48
N GLN A 258 4.41 -32.09 11.24
CA GLN A 258 4.77 -33.24 10.38
C GLN A 258 6.28 -33.31 10.08
N THR A 259 6.96 -32.18 9.98
CA THR A 259 8.40 -32.14 9.69
C THR A 259 9.30 -32.27 10.92
N LYS A 260 8.72 -32.36 12.12
CA LYS A 260 9.45 -32.32 13.41
C LYS A 260 10.65 -33.27 13.49
N ASP A 261 10.47 -34.52 13.10
CA ASP A 261 11.55 -35.50 13.18
C ASP A 261 12.58 -35.30 12.07
N ARG A 262 12.14 -34.90 10.87
CA ARG A 262 13.04 -34.59 9.77
C ARG A 262 13.90 -33.36 10.05
N VAL A 263 13.34 -32.33 10.73
CA VAL A 263 14.11 -31.15 11.18
C VAL A 263 15.21 -31.54 12.17
N LYS A 264 14.96 -32.48 13.08
CA LYS A 264 16.00 -32.99 14.00
C LYS A 264 17.15 -33.68 13.26
N GLU A 265 16.86 -34.35 12.15
CA GLU A 265 17.88 -35.09 11.37
C GLU A 265 18.74 -34.17 10.52
N VAL A 266 18.15 -33.23 9.79
CA VAL A 266 18.83 -32.45 8.74
C VAL A 266 18.85 -30.93 8.96
N GLY A 267 18.14 -30.43 9.95
CA GLY A 267 18.01 -29.00 10.23
C GLY A 267 16.91 -28.31 9.42
N LEU A 268 16.33 -27.26 10.02
CA LEU A 268 15.21 -26.50 9.45
C LEU A 268 15.58 -25.83 8.12
N GLY A 269 16.74 -25.16 8.06
CA GLY A 269 17.21 -24.46 6.86
C GLY A 269 17.31 -25.38 5.63
N ARG A 270 17.77 -26.63 5.82
CA ARG A 270 17.85 -27.60 4.72
C ARG A 270 16.46 -27.96 4.20
N ILE A 271 15.50 -28.25 5.08
CA ILE A 271 14.13 -28.61 4.68
C ILE A 271 13.49 -27.44 3.93
N TYR A 272 13.66 -26.21 4.44
CA TYR A 272 13.15 -25.01 3.80
C TYR A 272 13.71 -24.85 2.37
N LEU A 273 15.03 -24.92 2.20
CA LEU A 273 15.68 -24.74 0.89
C LEU A 273 15.44 -25.90 -0.07
N GLU A 274 15.30 -27.12 0.43
CA GLU A 274 14.90 -28.28 -0.38
C GLU A 274 13.47 -28.13 -0.91
N HIS A 275 12.55 -27.54 -0.11
CA HIS A 275 11.20 -27.20 -0.57
C HIS A 275 11.24 -26.17 -1.71
N LEU A 276 11.95 -25.05 -1.52
CA LEU A 276 12.10 -24.03 -2.58
C LEU A 276 12.69 -24.62 -3.86
N LYS A 277 13.71 -25.47 -3.75
CA LYS A 277 14.30 -26.17 -4.89
C LYS A 277 13.25 -27.02 -5.61
N ARG A 278 12.47 -27.78 -4.87
CA ARG A 278 11.43 -28.65 -5.42
C ARG A 278 10.32 -27.85 -6.13
N VAL A 279 9.89 -26.72 -5.54
CA VAL A 279 8.93 -25.82 -6.19
C VAL A 279 9.53 -25.22 -7.47
N SER A 280 10.83 -24.88 -7.47
CA SER A 280 11.50 -24.40 -8.68
C SER A 280 11.52 -25.44 -9.79
N GLU A 281 11.65 -26.73 -9.45
CA GLU A 281 11.57 -27.83 -10.42
C GLU A 281 10.16 -27.99 -11.01
N ILE A 282 9.11 -27.77 -10.22
CA ILE A 282 7.71 -27.71 -10.69
C ILE A 282 7.51 -26.56 -11.68
N MET A 283 8.22 -25.43 -11.49
CA MET A 283 8.11 -24.25 -12.35
C MET A 283 8.84 -24.38 -13.70
N ARG A 284 9.83 -25.27 -13.82
CA ARG A 284 10.65 -25.42 -15.05
C ARG A 284 9.86 -25.52 -16.36
N PRO A 285 8.76 -26.32 -16.46
CA PRO A 285 8.00 -26.45 -17.70
C PRO A 285 7.41 -25.12 -18.21
N TYR A 286 7.21 -24.16 -17.32
CA TYR A 286 6.61 -22.87 -17.63
C TYR A 286 7.62 -21.81 -18.07
N SER A 287 8.92 -22.10 -18.03
CA SER A 287 10.01 -21.17 -18.41
C SER A 287 9.96 -19.85 -17.63
N LYS A 288 9.57 -19.89 -16.34
CA LYS A 288 9.55 -18.74 -15.44
C LYS A 288 10.75 -18.75 -14.50
N ARG A 289 11.26 -17.58 -14.18
CA ARG A 289 12.18 -17.41 -13.05
C ARG A 289 11.38 -17.29 -11.76
N LEU A 290 11.71 -18.16 -10.80
CA LEU A 290 11.06 -18.18 -9.51
C LEU A 290 11.61 -17.07 -8.62
N MET A 291 10.70 -16.35 -7.95
CA MET A 291 10.99 -15.39 -6.89
C MET A 291 10.46 -15.92 -5.56
N PHE A 292 11.15 -15.61 -4.46
CA PHE A 292 10.71 -15.99 -3.11
C PHE A 292 11.13 -14.94 -2.08
N TRP A 293 10.34 -14.79 -1.01
CA TRP A 293 10.70 -13.92 0.11
C TRP A 293 11.89 -14.46 0.88
N GLY A 294 12.88 -13.62 1.13
CA GLY A 294 14.20 -14.05 1.54
C GLY A 294 14.42 -14.20 3.06
N ASP A 295 13.44 -13.88 3.92
CA ASP A 295 13.62 -13.79 5.37
C ASP A 295 14.15 -15.06 6.05
N ILE A 296 13.63 -16.23 5.64
CA ILE A 296 14.05 -17.52 6.21
C ILE A 296 15.38 -17.96 5.62
N ALA A 297 15.55 -17.88 4.28
CA ALA A 297 16.78 -18.28 3.60
C ALA A 297 18.01 -17.50 4.08
N MET A 298 17.85 -16.21 4.40
CA MET A 298 18.91 -15.35 4.92
C MET A 298 19.48 -15.82 6.27
N ARG A 299 18.72 -16.60 7.05
CA ARG A 299 19.17 -17.17 8.32
C ARG A 299 20.15 -18.34 8.15
N TYR A 300 20.28 -18.87 6.92
CA TYR A 300 21.10 -20.03 6.56
C TYR A 300 21.99 -19.73 5.34
N PRO A 301 22.84 -18.69 5.40
CA PRO A 301 23.60 -18.24 4.25
C PRO A 301 24.54 -19.33 3.70
N GLU A 302 25.02 -20.23 4.55
CA GLU A 302 25.90 -21.36 4.18
C GLU A 302 25.18 -22.42 3.33
N LEU A 303 23.84 -22.45 3.37
CA LEU A 303 23.01 -23.39 2.62
C LEU A 303 22.44 -22.83 1.32
N LEU A 304 22.61 -21.53 1.04
CA LEU A 304 22.07 -20.88 -0.18
C LEU A 304 22.55 -21.54 -1.48
N GLY A 305 23.67 -22.24 -1.43
CA GLY A 305 24.18 -23.04 -2.55
C GLY A 305 23.27 -24.21 -2.98
N ILE A 306 22.26 -24.60 -2.17
CA ILE A 306 21.25 -25.61 -2.52
C ILE A 306 20.31 -25.10 -3.62
N LEU A 307 20.06 -23.77 -3.65
CA LEU A 307 19.14 -23.16 -4.60
C LEU A 307 19.72 -23.11 -6.02
N PRO A 308 18.90 -23.32 -7.05
CA PRO A 308 19.27 -23.03 -8.43
C PRO A 308 19.71 -21.56 -8.60
N LYS A 309 20.67 -21.30 -9.48
CA LYS A 309 21.21 -19.93 -9.67
C LYS A 309 20.28 -18.99 -10.42
N ASP A 310 19.24 -19.50 -11.04
CA ASP A 310 18.23 -18.73 -11.76
C ASP A 310 17.05 -18.26 -10.90
N VAL A 311 17.00 -18.68 -9.62
CA VAL A 311 16.00 -18.15 -8.68
C VAL A 311 16.40 -16.74 -8.22
N ILE A 312 15.41 -15.98 -7.81
CA ILE A 312 15.56 -14.58 -7.38
C ILE A 312 15.15 -14.47 -5.91
N ALA A 313 16.05 -14.04 -5.06
CA ALA A 313 15.73 -13.73 -3.68
C ALA A 313 15.13 -12.32 -3.58
N VAL A 314 13.99 -12.18 -2.89
CA VAL A 314 13.35 -10.90 -2.61
C VAL A 314 13.60 -10.55 -1.15
N ALA A 315 14.57 -9.68 -0.91
CA ALA A 315 14.88 -9.19 0.43
C ALA A 315 13.85 -8.14 0.82
N TRP A 316 13.21 -8.30 1.99
CA TRP A 316 12.20 -7.36 2.46
C TRP A 316 12.52 -6.83 3.86
N SER A 317 12.21 -5.56 4.06
CA SER A 317 12.26 -4.89 5.36
C SER A 317 11.49 -3.57 5.28
N TYR A 318 10.77 -3.23 6.33
CA TYR A 318 9.84 -2.10 6.33
C TYR A 318 10.21 -0.99 7.31
N GLY A 319 11.17 -1.25 8.21
CA GLY A 319 11.66 -0.24 9.14
C GLY A 319 12.65 0.74 8.49
N PRO A 320 12.71 1.99 8.96
CA PRO A 320 13.75 2.92 8.55
C PRO A 320 15.11 2.43 9.06
N SER A 321 16.05 2.26 8.13
CA SER A 321 17.44 1.86 8.44
C SER A 321 18.41 2.67 7.60
N PRO A 322 19.59 3.02 8.12
CA PRO A 322 20.62 3.72 7.35
C PRO A 322 21.25 2.83 6.27
N SER A 323 21.26 1.50 6.47
CA SER A 323 21.79 0.52 5.51
C SER A 323 21.10 -0.84 5.64
N PHE A 324 21.01 -1.54 4.51
CA PHE A 324 20.50 -2.89 4.35
C PHE A 324 21.57 -3.88 3.87
N ASP A 325 22.84 -3.52 3.95
CA ASP A 325 23.97 -4.33 3.49
C ASP A 325 23.93 -5.76 4.06
N ASN A 326 23.63 -5.91 5.35
CA ASN A 326 23.58 -7.22 6.01
C ASN A 326 22.51 -8.16 5.44
N MET A 327 21.46 -7.60 4.87
CA MET A 327 20.37 -8.39 4.26
C MET A 327 20.67 -8.77 2.81
N LEU A 328 21.41 -7.94 2.08
CA LEU A 328 21.65 -8.11 0.66
C LEU A 328 22.92 -8.90 0.35
N LYS A 329 23.98 -8.68 1.15
CA LYS A 329 25.28 -9.30 0.96
C LYS A 329 25.25 -10.84 0.89
N PRO A 330 24.52 -11.57 1.76
CA PRO A 330 24.49 -13.04 1.71
C PRO A 330 24.02 -13.60 0.36
N TYR A 331 23.00 -13.00 -0.23
CA TYR A 331 22.49 -13.42 -1.54
C TYR A 331 23.47 -13.10 -2.66
N LYS A 332 24.08 -11.91 -2.62
CA LYS A 332 25.11 -11.53 -3.60
C LYS A 332 26.30 -12.48 -3.54
N ASP A 333 26.80 -12.81 -2.34
CA ASP A 333 27.93 -13.71 -2.14
C ASP A 333 27.58 -15.14 -2.61
N ALA A 334 26.31 -15.55 -2.46
CA ALA A 334 25.83 -16.82 -2.99
C ALA A 334 25.63 -16.80 -4.52
N GLY A 335 25.80 -15.67 -5.19
CA GLY A 335 25.62 -15.51 -6.64
C GLY A 335 24.16 -15.65 -7.09
N LEU A 336 23.22 -15.28 -6.24
CA LEU A 336 21.78 -15.19 -6.56
C LEU A 336 21.42 -13.78 -7.02
N ASP A 337 20.53 -13.70 -7.99
CA ASP A 337 19.89 -12.44 -8.33
C ASP A 337 18.95 -12.01 -7.20
N LEU A 338 18.77 -10.71 -7.03
CA LEU A 338 17.98 -10.17 -5.93
C LEU A 338 17.06 -9.04 -6.35
N PHE A 339 15.95 -8.92 -5.61
CA PHE A 339 15.09 -7.75 -5.53
C PHE A 339 15.15 -7.18 -4.11
N VAL A 340 14.90 -5.89 -4.01
CA VAL A 340 14.64 -5.24 -2.72
C VAL A 340 13.16 -4.91 -2.60
N SER A 341 12.61 -5.16 -1.42
CA SER A 341 11.19 -4.96 -1.16
C SER A 341 10.99 -4.06 0.06
N PRO A 342 11.00 -2.73 -0.15
CA PRO A 342 10.58 -1.77 0.86
C PRO A 342 9.05 -1.79 1.02
N GLY A 343 8.51 -1.06 2.02
CA GLY A 343 7.08 -1.01 2.27
C GLY A 343 6.51 0.40 2.31
N ALA A 344 5.25 0.52 1.89
CA ALA A 344 4.46 1.75 2.00
C ALA A 344 4.09 2.10 3.47
N ASN A 345 4.27 1.15 4.38
CA ASN A 345 3.93 1.27 5.81
C ASN A 345 2.45 1.66 6.04
N ASN A 346 1.55 1.04 5.29
CA ASN A 346 0.10 1.30 5.34
C ASN A 346 -0.68 0.38 6.29
N TRP A 347 -0.26 -0.87 6.45
CA TRP A 347 -0.97 -1.90 7.22
C TRP A 347 -0.98 -1.60 8.73
N ASN A 348 -2.05 -2.00 9.42
CA ASN A 348 -2.29 -1.77 10.84
C ASN A 348 -2.25 -0.28 11.25
N ARG A 349 -2.52 0.64 10.32
CA ARG A 349 -2.42 2.10 10.54
C ARG A 349 -3.62 2.85 9.96
N ILE A 350 -4.01 3.90 10.66
CA ILE A 350 -5.08 4.80 10.18
C ILE A 350 -4.67 5.53 8.90
N PHE A 351 -3.40 5.86 8.80
CA PHE A 351 -2.76 6.46 7.63
C PHE A 351 -1.33 5.92 7.50
N PRO A 352 -0.78 5.73 6.30
CA PRO A 352 0.59 5.24 6.13
C PRO A 352 1.62 6.08 6.89
N ASN A 353 2.58 5.44 7.55
CA ASN A 353 3.71 6.14 8.18
C ASN A 353 4.73 6.53 7.11
N LEU A 354 4.45 7.64 6.40
CA LEU A 354 5.26 8.06 5.27
C LEU A 354 6.67 8.51 5.65
N ASP A 355 6.89 9.01 6.87
CA ASP A 355 8.23 9.39 7.32
C ASP A 355 9.13 8.16 7.44
N ALA A 356 8.61 7.06 7.97
CA ALA A 356 9.32 5.77 8.00
C ALA A 356 9.45 5.17 6.60
N ALA A 357 8.37 5.18 5.82
CA ALA A 357 8.33 4.63 4.46
C ALA A 357 9.36 5.30 3.54
N PHE A 358 9.45 6.62 3.53
CA PHE A 358 10.40 7.33 2.66
C PHE A 358 11.86 7.02 2.99
N ILE A 359 12.22 6.93 4.27
CA ILE A 359 13.58 6.55 4.68
C ILE A 359 13.87 5.10 4.28
N ASN A 360 12.92 4.20 4.53
CA ASN A 360 13.03 2.79 4.17
C ASN A 360 13.21 2.61 2.66
N ILE A 361 12.28 3.15 1.86
CA ILE A 361 12.29 3.04 0.40
C ILE A 361 13.61 3.60 -0.18
N LYS A 362 13.98 4.83 0.20
CA LYS A 362 15.20 5.49 -0.29
C LYS A 362 16.44 4.64 -0.05
N ASN A 363 16.65 4.23 1.20
CA ASN A 363 17.89 3.56 1.57
C ASN A 363 17.94 2.12 1.07
N PHE A 364 16.80 1.41 1.07
CA PHE A 364 16.77 0.03 0.59
C PHE A 364 16.95 -0.06 -0.92
N VAL A 365 16.33 0.83 -1.69
CA VAL A 365 16.51 0.88 -3.16
C VAL A 365 17.93 1.28 -3.53
N ARG A 366 18.52 2.29 -2.86
CA ARG A 366 19.94 2.65 -3.03
C ARG A 366 20.85 1.44 -2.80
N ASP A 367 20.66 0.73 -1.69
CA ASP A 367 21.48 -0.44 -1.38
C ASP A 367 21.22 -1.60 -2.35
N GLY A 368 19.97 -1.77 -2.80
CA GLY A 368 19.62 -2.71 -3.87
C GLY A 368 20.41 -2.44 -5.15
N GLN A 369 20.48 -1.19 -5.59
CA GLN A 369 21.29 -0.78 -6.75
C GLN A 369 22.79 -1.07 -6.52
N LYS A 370 23.33 -0.74 -5.33
CA LYS A 370 24.72 -1.01 -4.93
C LYS A 370 25.09 -2.49 -5.07
N TYR A 371 24.19 -3.40 -4.75
CA TYR A 371 24.39 -4.85 -4.84
C TYR A 371 24.00 -5.44 -6.20
N GLY A 372 23.64 -4.61 -7.18
CA GLY A 372 23.25 -5.04 -8.53
C GLY A 372 21.88 -5.75 -8.56
N GLY A 373 20.96 -5.32 -7.69
CA GLY A 373 19.59 -5.83 -7.65
C GLY A 373 18.87 -5.61 -8.98
N LEU A 374 18.12 -6.63 -9.42
CA LEU A 374 17.36 -6.59 -10.65
C LEU A 374 16.17 -5.65 -10.59
N GLY A 375 15.62 -5.41 -9.39
CA GLY A 375 14.44 -4.60 -9.25
C GLY A 375 14.07 -4.28 -7.81
N MET A 376 13.05 -3.44 -7.71
CA MET A 376 12.34 -3.08 -6.49
C MET A 376 10.90 -3.59 -6.58
N LEU A 377 10.39 -4.10 -5.48
CA LEU A 377 8.96 -4.42 -5.30
C LEU A 377 8.48 -3.70 -4.04
N ASN A 378 7.87 -2.52 -4.20
CA ASN A 378 7.36 -1.71 -3.08
C ASN A 378 6.03 -2.28 -2.61
N THR A 379 5.96 -2.77 -1.36
CA THR A 379 4.81 -3.50 -0.86
C THR A 379 3.76 -2.60 -0.21
N THR A 380 2.51 -2.97 -0.43
CA THR A 380 1.36 -2.63 0.41
C THR A 380 0.83 -3.92 1.03
N TRP A 381 0.43 -3.85 2.31
CA TRP A 381 -0.14 -5.00 3.03
C TRP A 381 -1.47 -4.62 3.67
N ASP A 382 -2.30 -5.62 3.90
CA ASP A 382 -3.65 -5.47 4.46
C ASP A 382 -3.85 -6.36 5.70
N ASP A 383 -2.82 -6.49 6.55
CA ASP A 383 -2.78 -7.40 7.71
C ASP A 383 -3.97 -7.22 8.67
N ASP A 384 -4.55 -6.03 8.75
CA ASP A 384 -5.74 -5.70 9.54
C ASP A 384 -7.07 -5.96 8.80
N GLY A 385 -7.00 -6.21 7.48
CA GLY A 385 -8.16 -6.44 6.62
C GLY A 385 -8.97 -5.17 6.32
N GLU A 386 -8.44 -3.97 6.59
CA GLU A 386 -9.18 -2.71 6.45
C GLU A 386 -8.43 -1.60 5.70
N ALA A 387 -7.23 -1.86 5.20
CA ALA A 387 -6.47 -0.86 4.48
C ALA A 387 -7.17 -0.42 3.17
N LEU A 388 -6.99 0.85 2.81
CA LEU A 388 -7.48 1.43 1.56
C LEU A 388 -6.29 1.86 0.72
N PHE A 389 -6.14 1.27 -0.47
CA PHE A 389 -5.00 1.48 -1.34
C PHE A 389 -4.80 2.95 -1.72
N GLY A 390 -5.88 3.71 -1.87
CA GLY A 390 -5.84 5.14 -2.23
C GLY A 390 -4.98 6.02 -1.33
N MET A 391 -4.68 5.58 -0.10
CA MET A 391 -3.79 6.29 0.84
C MET A 391 -2.30 6.05 0.57
N THR A 392 -1.92 5.04 -0.21
CA THR A 392 -0.53 4.57 -0.36
C THR A 392 0.25 5.28 -1.47
N TRP A 393 -0.41 6.03 -2.34
CA TRP A 393 0.20 6.64 -3.52
C TRP A 393 1.46 7.46 -3.27
N PRO A 394 1.60 8.26 -2.19
CA PRO A 394 2.84 8.98 -1.94
C PRO A 394 4.06 8.07 -1.82
N ALA A 395 3.93 6.94 -1.10
CA ALA A 395 5.00 5.96 -0.95
C ALA A 395 5.29 5.20 -2.26
N ILE A 396 4.23 4.86 -3.02
CA ILE A 396 4.37 4.17 -4.32
C ILE A 396 5.10 5.06 -5.33
N VAL A 397 4.68 6.32 -5.48
CA VAL A 397 5.31 7.28 -6.42
C VAL A 397 6.75 7.59 -6.00
N PHE A 398 7.04 7.63 -4.70
CA PHE A 398 8.41 7.77 -4.22
C PHE A 398 9.28 6.55 -4.56
N GLY A 399 8.74 5.34 -4.42
CA GLY A 399 9.40 4.10 -4.86
C GLY A 399 9.74 4.12 -6.35
N ALA A 400 8.82 4.65 -7.18
CA ALA A 400 9.05 4.85 -8.60
C ALA A 400 10.24 5.78 -8.86
N ALA A 401 10.31 6.92 -8.16
CA ALA A 401 11.43 7.86 -8.26
C ALA A 401 12.77 7.22 -7.83
N CYS A 402 12.78 6.51 -6.70
CA CYS A 402 13.98 5.84 -6.20
C CYS A 402 14.51 4.75 -7.13
N SER A 403 13.63 3.96 -7.73
CA SER A 403 14.01 2.85 -8.61
C SER A 403 14.35 3.29 -10.04
N TRP A 404 13.87 4.45 -10.45
CA TRP A 404 14.23 5.07 -11.73
C TRP A 404 15.59 5.78 -11.66
N GLN A 405 15.80 6.57 -10.61
CA GLN A 405 17.01 7.40 -10.43
C GLN A 405 18.19 6.56 -9.92
N GLU A 406 19.40 6.78 -10.45
CA GLU A 406 20.63 6.18 -9.94
C GLU A 406 21.00 6.80 -8.58
N GLY A 407 21.33 5.95 -7.60
CA GLY A 407 21.75 6.36 -6.27
C GLY A 407 20.60 6.74 -5.35
N GLU A 408 20.70 7.89 -4.68
CA GLU A 408 19.69 8.36 -3.73
C GLU A 408 18.71 9.37 -4.35
N ALA A 409 17.40 9.09 -4.25
CA ALA A 409 16.38 10.09 -4.53
C ALA A 409 16.18 10.99 -3.29
N PRO A 410 16.34 12.33 -3.40
CA PRO A 410 16.18 13.23 -2.26
C PRO A 410 14.73 13.34 -1.82
N ILE A 411 14.42 13.00 -0.56
CA ILE A 411 13.05 13.00 -0.01
C ILE A 411 12.41 14.40 -0.12
N GLU A 412 13.14 15.45 0.22
CA GLU A 412 12.60 16.81 0.22
C GLU A 412 12.32 17.32 -1.20
N SER A 413 13.16 16.97 -2.18
CA SER A 413 12.89 17.27 -3.60
C SER A 413 11.65 16.54 -4.09
N PHE A 414 11.45 15.28 -3.70
CA PHE A 414 10.25 14.54 -4.02
C PHE A 414 9.02 15.20 -3.39
N LYS A 415 9.06 15.48 -2.09
CA LYS A 415 7.94 16.13 -1.38
C LYS A 415 7.55 17.47 -2.04
N SER A 416 8.53 18.27 -2.45
CA SER A 416 8.27 19.57 -3.11
C SER A 416 7.69 19.45 -4.52
N SER A 417 7.88 18.31 -5.18
CA SER A 417 7.38 18.07 -6.55
C SER A 417 6.08 17.26 -6.57
N TYR A 418 5.68 16.67 -5.44
CA TYR A 418 4.59 15.69 -5.39
C TYR A 418 3.24 16.28 -5.81
N ASP A 419 2.89 17.47 -5.32
CA ASP A 419 1.60 18.10 -5.63
C ASP A 419 1.47 18.40 -7.12
N TRP A 420 2.52 18.91 -7.74
CA TRP A 420 2.54 19.07 -9.19
C TRP A 420 2.48 17.73 -9.93
N ALA A 421 3.34 16.79 -9.57
CA ALA A 421 3.43 15.51 -10.26
C ALA A 421 2.13 14.70 -10.17
N PHE A 422 1.45 14.72 -9.00
CA PHE A 422 0.31 13.85 -8.73
C PHE A 422 -1.04 14.56 -8.87
N TYR A 423 -1.19 15.77 -8.31
CA TYR A 423 -2.45 16.52 -8.30
C TYR A 423 -2.53 17.62 -9.36
N ARG A 424 -1.44 17.92 -10.06
CA ARG A 424 -1.33 19.08 -10.96
C ARG A 424 -1.61 20.40 -10.24
N ASN A 425 -1.08 20.55 -9.04
CA ASN A 425 -1.19 21.72 -8.20
C ASN A 425 0.19 22.27 -7.85
N ASP A 426 0.36 23.59 -7.99
CA ASP A 426 1.66 24.28 -7.84
C ASP A 426 1.99 24.72 -6.41
N ASP A 427 1.04 24.68 -5.46
CA ASP A 427 1.19 25.38 -4.18
C ASP A 427 1.51 24.49 -2.97
N ASN A 428 1.82 23.20 -3.18
CA ASN A 428 2.21 22.24 -2.14
C ASN A 428 1.18 22.02 -1.01
N THR A 429 -0.07 22.38 -1.20
CA THR A 429 -1.11 22.31 -0.14
C THR A 429 -1.51 20.88 0.21
N PHE A 430 -1.47 19.95 -0.74
CA PHE A 430 -1.77 18.52 -0.49
C PHE A 430 -0.59 17.85 0.19
N ARG A 431 0.64 18.17 -0.22
CA ARG A 431 1.86 17.72 0.48
C ARG A 431 1.81 18.10 1.97
N ASP A 432 1.46 19.33 2.28
CA ASP A 432 1.41 19.80 3.66
C ASP A 432 0.32 19.06 4.46
N ALA A 433 -0.86 18.80 3.86
CA ALA A 433 -1.90 17.99 4.47
C ALA A 433 -1.43 16.54 4.71
N ILE A 434 -0.77 15.92 3.74
CA ILE A 434 -0.20 14.57 3.86
C ILE A 434 0.85 14.52 4.97
N GLN A 435 1.66 15.55 5.11
CA GLN A 435 2.68 15.65 6.16
C GLN A 435 2.04 15.74 7.56
N GLU A 436 0.97 16.54 7.73
CA GLU A 436 0.23 16.58 9.01
C GLU A 436 -0.40 15.23 9.35
N LEU A 437 -0.92 14.48 8.36
CA LEU A 437 -1.43 13.12 8.59
C LEU A 437 -0.32 12.16 9.02
N SER A 438 0.85 12.17 8.36
CA SER A 438 1.99 11.32 8.73
C SER A 438 2.54 11.67 10.12
N ARG A 439 2.49 12.94 10.52
CA ARG A 439 2.93 13.42 11.83
C ARG A 439 2.17 12.78 13.00
N SER A 440 0.95 12.28 12.78
CA SER A 440 0.17 11.55 13.79
C SER A 440 0.95 10.41 14.46
N HIS A 441 1.78 9.70 13.70
CA HIS A 441 2.61 8.61 14.21
C HIS A 441 3.68 9.08 15.21
N SER A 442 4.32 10.20 14.94
CA SER A 442 5.31 10.78 15.85
C SER A 442 4.67 11.34 17.13
N ILE A 443 3.47 11.92 17.04
CA ILE A 443 2.68 12.39 18.19
C ILE A 443 2.33 11.21 19.10
N MET A 444 1.78 10.12 18.54
CA MET A 444 1.39 8.94 19.31
C MET A 444 2.60 8.22 19.91
N ARG A 445 3.71 8.15 19.18
CA ARG A 445 4.97 7.56 19.67
C ARG A 445 5.53 8.36 20.85
N ALA A 446 5.53 9.68 20.78
CA ALA A 446 5.96 10.56 21.88
C ALA A 446 5.10 10.37 23.14
N ALA A 447 3.83 10.00 22.96
CA ALA A 447 2.91 9.66 24.06
C ALA A 447 3.06 8.23 24.61
N GLY A 448 3.96 7.42 24.02
CA GLY A 448 4.20 6.03 24.47
C GLY A 448 3.16 5.01 23.98
N LEU A 449 2.38 5.33 22.93
CA LEU A 449 1.39 4.44 22.33
C LEU A 449 1.84 3.83 20.99
N GLY A 450 3.12 3.88 20.66
CA GLY A 450 3.63 3.39 19.38
C GLY A 450 3.28 4.34 18.25
N GLU A 451 2.40 3.92 17.34
CA GLU A 451 1.97 4.71 16.18
C GLU A 451 0.45 4.96 16.20
N ALA A 452 -0.05 5.80 15.31
CA ALA A 452 -1.48 6.01 15.11
C ALA A 452 -2.06 4.80 14.35
N ASN A 453 -2.32 3.72 15.09
CA ASN A 453 -2.72 2.42 14.57
C ASN A 453 -4.22 2.14 14.78
N ASP A 454 -4.69 1.08 14.15
CA ASP A 454 -6.07 0.65 14.21
C ASP A 454 -6.44 0.08 15.58
N ASP A 455 -5.52 -0.58 16.28
CA ASP A 455 -5.75 -1.08 17.64
C ASP A 455 -6.16 0.06 18.57
N ALA A 456 -5.46 1.20 18.51
CA ALA A 456 -5.81 2.38 19.29
C ALA A 456 -7.19 2.95 18.87
N PHE A 457 -7.54 2.85 17.57
CA PHE A 457 -8.83 3.31 17.08
C PHE A 457 -9.99 2.42 17.57
N TRP A 458 -9.83 1.10 17.57
CA TRP A 458 -10.87 0.16 17.97
C TRP A 458 -10.97 -0.06 19.48
N LEU A 459 -9.97 0.36 20.26
CA LEU A 459 -9.91 0.17 21.68
C LEU A 459 -11.12 0.76 22.42
N ASP A 460 -11.75 -0.04 23.30
CA ASP A 460 -12.77 0.44 24.24
C ASP A 460 -12.12 1.22 25.41
N PRO A 461 -12.26 2.54 25.47
CA PRO A 461 -11.63 3.36 26.51
C PRO A 461 -12.32 3.26 27.88
N PHE A 462 -13.47 2.58 27.97
CA PHE A 462 -14.29 2.44 29.17
C PHE A 462 -14.11 1.09 29.88
N THR A 463 -13.12 0.32 29.48
CA THR A 463 -12.59 -0.81 30.25
C THR A 463 -11.39 -0.36 31.08
N GLU A 464 -11.06 -1.10 32.14
CA GLU A 464 -9.88 -0.78 32.96
C GLU A 464 -8.59 -0.80 32.15
N LEU A 465 -8.39 -1.84 31.33
CA LEU A 465 -7.23 -1.96 30.44
C LEU A 465 -7.21 -0.88 29.37
N GLY A 466 -8.37 -0.56 28.79
CA GLY A 466 -8.49 0.49 27.79
C GLY A 466 -8.16 1.86 28.35
N ALA A 467 -8.67 2.18 29.54
CA ALA A 467 -8.37 3.43 30.22
C ALA A 467 -6.85 3.55 30.52
N GLN A 468 -6.23 2.51 31.05
CA GLN A 468 -4.77 2.46 31.30
C GLN A 468 -3.96 2.63 29.99
N SER A 469 -4.44 2.04 28.89
CA SER A 469 -3.78 2.13 27.60
C SER A 469 -3.77 3.54 27.03
N ILE A 470 -4.87 4.31 27.18
CA ILE A 470 -4.97 5.67 26.61
C ILE A 470 -4.50 6.77 27.56
N GLU A 471 -4.32 6.49 28.84
CA GLU A 471 -3.99 7.50 29.86
C GLU A 471 -2.76 8.33 29.50
N LYS A 472 -1.71 7.68 28.99
CA LYS A 472 -0.48 8.33 28.54
C LYS A 472 -0.68 9.25 27.31
N ALA A 473 -1.69 8.95 26.48
CA ALA A 473 -1.97 9.73 25.27
C ALA A 473 -2.87 10.95 25.51
N ILE A 474 -3.50 11.06 26.69
CA ILE A 474 -4.41 12.18 26.97
C ILE A 474 -3.74 13.55 26.70
N PRO A 475 -2.49 13.83 27.12
CA PRO A 475 -1.84 15.11 26.83
C PRO A 475 -1.59 15.34 25.33
N ALA A 476 -1.37 14.28 24.57
CA ALA A 476 -1.07 14.35 23.12
C ALA A 476 -2.33 14.39 22.23
N ALA A 477 -3.49 14.00 22.76
CA ALA A 477 -4.71 13.87 21.98
C ALA A 477 -5.16 15.21 21.34
N GLY A 478 -4.94 16.34 22.01
CA GLY A 478 -5.21 17.67 21.46
C GLY A 478 -4.31 18.00 20.28
N GLU A 479 -3.03 17.65 20.34
CA GLU A 479 -2.08 17.86 19.25
C GLU A 479 -2.42 16.97 18.04
N LEU A 480 -2.82 15.71 18.27
CA LEU A 480 -3.28 14.80 17.24
C LEU A 480 -4.50 15.36 16.49
N ARG A 481 -5.49 15.88 17.22
CA ARG A 481 -6.67 16.53 16.64
C ARG A 481 -6.30 17.75 15.82
N VAL A 482 -5.45 18.63 16.35
CA VAL A 482 -5.01 19.83 15.63
C VAL A 482 -4.31 19.46 14.32
N ALA A 483 -3.47 18.42 14.29
CA ALA A 483 -2.84 17.96 13.06
C ALA A 483 -3.89 17.45 12.05
N ALA A 484 -4.83 16.62 12.49
CA ALA A 484 -5.92 16.10 11.65
C ALA A 484 -6.83 17.23 11.13
N GLU A 485 -7.22 18.18 11.97
CA GLU A 485 -8.08 19.31 11.61
C GLU A 485 -7.39 20.28 10.64
N ARG A 486 -6.07 20.51 10.77
CA ARG A 486 -5.28 21.29 9.80
C ARG A 486 -5.26 20.61 8.44
N ALA A 487 -5.04 19.29 8.41
CA ALA A 487 -5.12 18.53 7.17
C ALA A 487 -6.51 18.65 6.54
N LEU A 488 -7.59 18.46 7.31
CA LEU A 488 -8.98 18.61 6.84
C LEU A 488 -9.23 20.00 6.28
N GLN A 489 -8.84 21.05 7.01
CA GLN A 489 -9.04 22.42 6.57
C GLN A 489 -8.33 22.69 5.23
N SER A 490 -7.10 22.19 5.09
CA SER A 490 -6.33 22.30 3.85
C SER A 490 -7.01 21.55 2.71
N LEU A 491 -7.38 20.29 2.93
CA LEU A 491 -8.02 19.43 1.92
C LEU A 491 -9.36 20.02 1.43
N TYR A 492 -10.24 20.44 2.34
CA TYR A 492 -11.54 21.04 1.96
C TYR A 492 -11.36 22.34 1.19
N ARG A 493 -10.47 23.22 1.64
CA ARG A 493 -10.25 24.52 1.01
C ARG A 493 -9.62 24.39 -0.37
N ASN A 494 -8.70 23.47 -0.54
CA ASN A 494 -7.87 23.38 -1.74
C ASN A 494 -8.29 22.28 -2.72
N ARG A 495 -9.29 21.44 -2.39
CA ARG A 495 -9.83 20.41 -3.30
C ARG A 495 -10.07 20.93 -4.75
N PRO A 496 -10.63 22.13 -4.98
CA PRO A 496 -10.84 22.64 -6.33
C PRO A 496 -9.55 22.94 -7.12
N LYS A 497 -8.40 22.98 -6.46
CA LYS A 497 -7.10 23.20 -7.09
C LYS A 497 -6.46 21.93 -7.62
N ALA A 498 -6.97 20.76 -7.28
CA ALA A 498 -6.50 19.49 -7.82
C ALA A 498 -7.10 19.27 -9.22
N HIS A 499 -6.25 19.04 -10.21
CA HIS A 499 -6.66 18.81 -11.60
C HIS A 499 -6.43 17.35 -12.04
N ALA A 500 -5.78 16.53 -11.20
CA ALA A 500 -5.58 15.11 -11.41
C ALA A 500 -5.75 14.34 -10.09
N ASN A 501 -6.09 13.06 -10.16
CA ASN A 501 -6.23 12.15 -9.02
C ASN A 501 -7.11 12.68 -7.87
N ILE A 502 -8.13 13.50 -8.21
CA ILE A 502 -8.99 14.21 -7.25
C ILE A 502 -9.70 13.25 -6.29
N ASP A 503 -10.03 12.07 -6.74
CA ASP A 503 -10.69 11.03 -5.95
C ASP A 503 -9.81 10.53 -4.80
N THR A 504 -8.49 10.61 -4.91
CA THR A 504 -7.58 10.21 -3.82
C THR A 504 -7.67 11.16 -2.62
N LEU A 505 -8.14 12.39 -2.81
CA LEU A 505 -8.37 13.32 -1.70
C LEU A 505 -9.47 12.85 -0.74
N ASP A 506 -10.42 12.03 -1.19
CA ASP A 506 -11.46 11.46 -0.33
C ASP A 506 -10.86 10.51 0.71
N TYR A 507 -9.81 9.77 0.36
CA TYR A 507 -9.07 8.88 1.27
C TYR A 507 -8.27 9.68 2.31
N LEU A 508 -7.65 10.78 1.91
CA LEU A 508 -6.94 11.68 2.83
C LEU A 508 -7.90 12.35 3.82
N ILE A 509 -9.07 12.77 3.35
CA ILE A 509 -10.14 13.33 4.20
C ILE A 509 -10.63 12.28 5.20
N PHE A 510 -10.84 11.05 4.74
CA PHE A 510 -11.26 9.95 5.61
C PHE A 510 -10.21 9.63 6.68
N ALA A 511 -8.92 9.54 6.30
CA ALA A 511 -7.82 9.34 7.25
C ALA A 511 -7.77 10.45 8.30
N ALA A 512 -7.89 11.71 7.87
CA ALA A 512 -7.92 12.86 8.78
C ALA A 512 -9.09 12.79 9.77
N LEU A 513 -10.29 12.43 9.31
CA LEU A 513 -11.45 12.25 10.19
C LEU A 513 -11.28 11.08 11.16
N ARG A 514 -10.63 9.96 10.75
CA ARG A 514 -10.31 8.86 11.67
C ARG A 514 -9.30 9.29 12.74
N LEU A 515 -8.28 10.06 12.37
CA LEU A 515 -7.28 10.59 13.31
C LEU A 515 -7.90 11.59 14.30
N ASP A 516 -8.77 12.49 13.83
CA ASP A 516 -9.52 13.40 14.70
C ASP A 516 -10.42 12.63 15.67
N MET A 517 -11.15 11.62 15.16
CA MET A 517 -11.99 10.75 15.99
C MET A 517 -11.18 9.98 17.04
N LEU A 518 -9.97 9.49 16.71
CA LEU A 518 -9.07 8.85 17.68
C LEU A 518 -8.69 9.83 18.81
N GLY A 519 -8.26 11.04 18.46
CA GLY A 519 -7.94 12.08 19.43
C GLY A 519 -9.15 12.49 20.28
N MET A 520 -10.31 12.67 19.65
CA MET A 520 -11.56 13.00 20.32
C MET A 520 -11.98 11.89 21.28
N LYS A 521 -11.87 10.61 20.91
CA LYS A 521 -12.16 9.47 21.76
C LYS A 521 -11.29 9.48 23.02
N ILE A 522 -9.98 9.73 22.89
CA ILE A 522 -9.05 9.80 24.01
C ILE A 522 -9.40 10.96 24.95
N GLN A 523 -9.63 12.17 24.41
CA GLN A 523 -10.01 13.34 25.19
C GLN A 523 -11.34 13.14 25.91
N PHE A 524 -12.36 12.73 25.15
CA PHE A 524 -13.70 12.60 25.71
C PHE A 524 -13.84 11.47 26.71
N ALA A 525 -13.10 10.37 26.54
CA ALA A 525 -13.06 9.31 27.57
C ALA A 525 -12.54 9.85 28.92
N SER A 526 -11.50 10.67 28.90
CA SER A 526 -10.97 11.34 30.09
C SER A 526 -11.96 12.36 30.68
N GLU A 527 -12.54 13.21 29.84
CA GLU A 527 -13.50 14.23 30.28
C GLU A 527 -14.79 13.63 30.82
N ILE A 528 -15.31 12.57 30.18
CA ILE A 528 -16.50 11.83 30.63
C ILE A 528 -16.23 11.23 32.01
N SER A 529 -15.08 10.57 32.18
CA SER A 529 -14.69 10.00 33.47
C SER A 529 -14.62 11.08 34.55
N ARG A 530 -13.96 12.21 34.25
CA ARG A 530 -13.83 13.33 35.18
C ARG A 530 -15.19 13.92 35.56
N TYR A 531 -16.09 14.19 34.63
CA TYR A 531 -17.44 14.69 34.93
C TYR A 531 -18.23 13.71 35.79
N TYR A 532 -18.14 12.42 35.51
CA TYR A 532 -18.85 11.41 36.32
C TYR A 532 -18.26 11.32 37.73
N TRP A 533 -16.93 11.34 37.91
CA TRP A 533 -16.28 11.39 39.20
C TRP A 533 -16.69 12.63 39.98
N ASP A 534 -16.75 13.79 39.34
CA ASP A 534 -17.18 15.04 39.96
C ASP A 534 -18.63 14.97 40.43
N ALA A 535 -19.54 14.48 39.61
CA ALA A 535 -20.93 14.22 39.98
C ALA A 535 -21.06 13.24 41.17
N TYR A 536 -20.28 12.15 41.15
CA TYR A 536 -20.30 11.13 42.18
C TYR A 536 -19.80 11.66 43.54
N LEU A 537 -18.70 12.41 43.53
CA LEU A 537 -18.14 12.96 44.76
C LEU A 537 -18.99 14.10 45.36
N ASN A 538 -19.84 14.75 44.58
CA ASN A 538 -20.66 15.88 44.95
C ASN A 538 -22.17 15.58 44.88
N MET A 539 -22.61 14.35 45.18
CA MET A 539 -24.01 13.91 45.07
C MET A 539 -25.02 14.76 45.82
N SER A 540 -24.60 15.51 46.85
CA SER A 540 -25.47 16.44 47.59
C SER A 540 -25.79 17.73 46.83
N ASP A 541 -25.01 18.12 45.83
CA ASP A 541 -25.26 19.27 44.93
C ASP A 541 -26.01 18.83 43.66
N ARG A 542 -27.35 18.92 43.72
CA ARG A 542 -28.21 18.51 42.58
C ARG A 542 -27.94 19.30 41.31
N GLY A 543 -27.58 20.57 41.42
CA GLY A 543 -27.30 21.43 40.27
C GLY A 543 -26.03 20.98 39.54
N ARG A 544 -24.99 20.69 40.32
CA ARG A 544 -23.70 20.21 39.80
C ARG A 544 -23.85 18.83 39.17
N VAL A 545 -24.44 17.88 39.87
CA VAL A 545 -24.67 16.52 39.34
C VAL A 545 -25.44 16.57 37.99
N ARG A 546 -26.51 17.34 37.92
CA ARG A 546 -27.27 17.48 36.68
C ARG A 546 -26.45 18.05 35.55
N ARG A 547 -25.67 19.10 35.80
CA ARG A 547 -24.80 19.71 34.80
C ARG A 547 -23.76 18.71 34.32
N ASP A 548 -23.04 18.07 35.24
CA ASP A 548 -21.93 17.18 34.89
C ASP A 548 -22.41 15.92 34.13
N LEU A 549 -23.54 15.33 34.50
CA LEU A 549 -24.12 14.22 33.76
C LEU A 549 -24.64 14.65 32.37
N ASN A 550 -25.12 15.90 32.21
CA ASN A 550 -25.53 16.41 30.90
C ASN A 550 -24.32 16.69 29.99
N GLU A 551 -23.14 17.00 30.52
CA GLU A 551 -21.90 17.11 29.75
C GLU A 551 -21.44 15.77 29.19
N ILE A 552 -21.82 14.64 29.83
CA ILE A 552 -21.52 13.30 29.38
C ILE A 552 -22.50 12.86 28.28
N THR A 553 -23.81 13.00 28.53
CA THR A 553 -24.88 12.61 27.62
C THR A 553 -26.03 13.61 27.62
N SER A 554 -26.32 14.16 26.47
CA SER A 554 -27.44 15.01 26.12
C SER A 554 -27.50 15.09 24.60
N ILE A 555 -28.42 15.88 24.02
CA ILE A 555 -28.57 15.96 22.56
C ILE A 555 -27.30 16.43 21.81
N ASN A 556 -26.41 17.12 22.49
CA ASN A 556 -25.13 17.63 21.95
C ASN A 556 -24.01 17.42 23.00
N ALA A 557 -23.73 16.18 23.34
CA ALA A 557 -22.73 15.86 24.35
C ALA A 557 -21.72 14.81 23.83
N ARG A 558 -20.71 14.55 24.63
CA ARG A 558 -19.50 13.82 24.26
C ARG A 558 -19.76 12.39 23.75
N LEU A 559 -20.68 11.65 24.39
CA LEU A 559 -20.98 10.28 23.97
C LEU A 559 -21.75 10.25 22.64
N GLU A 560 -22.66 11.20 22.45
CA GLU A 560 -23.40 11.37 21.21
C GLU A 560 -22.46 11.76 20.07
N ASP A 561 -21.52 12.71 20.29
CA ASP A 561 -20.51 13.11 19.30
C ASP A 561 -19.64 11.92 18.88
N LEU A 562 -19.19 11.08 19.82
CA LEU A 562 -18.40 9.87 19.53
C LEU A 562 -19.18 8.85 18.70
N ARG A 563 -20.45 8.59 19.07
CA ARG A 563 -21.34 7.69 18.32
C ARG A 563 -21.58 8.19 16.91
N ASP A 564 -21.89 9.46 16.76
CA ASP A 564 -22.29 10.05 15.48
C ASP A 564 -21.08 10.16 14.53
N ALA A 565 -19.89 10.53 15.06
CA ALA A 565 -18.64 10.48 14.31
C ALA A 565 -18.32 9.06 13.82
N THR A 566 -18.48 8.03 14.69
CA THR A 566 -18.29 6.63 14.30
C THR A 566 -19.23 6.21 13.18
N THR A 567 -20.51 6.57 13.28
CA THR A 567 -21.54 6.26 12.27
C THR A 567 -21.23 6.92 10.92
N ARG A 568 -20.77 8.18 10.96
CA ARG A 568 -20.31 8.90 9.76
C ARG A 568 -19.11 8.22 9.10
N LEU A 569 -18.09 7.86 9.88
CA LEU A 569 -16.90 7.17 9.39
C LEU A 569 -17.24 5.82 8.77
N ARG A 570 -18.15 5.04 9.38
CA ARG A 570 -18.65 3.80 8.82
C ARG A 570 -19.20 3.96 7.40
N SER A 571 -20.04 4.99 7.20
CA SER A 571 -20.65 5.25 5.89
C SER A 571 -19.60 5.66 4.86
N MET A 572 -18.68 6.55 5.24
CA MET A 572 -17.59 6.98 4.37
C MET A 572 -16.66 5.80 4.00
N TYR A 573 -16.35 4.94 4.97
CA TYR A 573 -15.53 3.74 4.71
C TYR A 573 -16.17 2.82 3.68
N ALA A 574 -17.47 2.54 3.83
CA ALA A 574 -18.20 1.71 2.88
C ALA A 574 -18.20 2.29 1.45
N GLU A 575 -18.35 3.62 1.33
CA GLU A 575 -18.28 4.30 0.04
C GLU A 575 -16.88 4.21 -0.59
N LEU A 576 -15.82 4.41 0.19
CA LEU A 576 -14.44 4.34 -0.29
C LEU A 576 -14.04 2.91 -0.65
N TRP A 577 -14.42 1.93 0.18
CA TRP A 577 -14.21 0.52 -0.11
C TRP A 577 -14.80 0.11 -1.47
N LEU A 578 -16.05 0.48 -1.74
CA LEU A 578 -16.74 0.12 -2.98
C LEU A 578 -16.24 0.89 -4.21
N LYS A 579 -15.46 1.96 -4.04
CA LYS A 579 -14.74 2.62 -5.14
C LYS A 579 -13.51 1.83 -5.59
N GLU A 580 -12.89 1.08 -4.69
CA GLU A 580 -11.68 0.30 -4.94
C GLU A 580 -11.99 -1.19 -5.11
N ASN A 581 -12.73 -1.75 -4.16
CA ASN A 581 -12.80 -3.17 -3.89
C ASN A 581 -14.17 -3.77 -4.24
N ARG A 582 -14.17 -5.08 -4.36
CA ARG A 582 -15.39 -5.88 -4.40
C ARG A 582 -16.13 -5.78 -3.05
N PRO A 583 -17.45 -6.06 -3.00
CA PRO A 583 -18.18 -6.10 -1.73
C PRO A 583 -17.66 -7.15 -0.73
N TYR A 584 -16.89 -8.12 -1.22
CA TYR A 584 -16.25 -9.15 -0.40
C TYR A 584 -15.49 -8.51 0.77
N TRP A 585 -15.56 -9.11 1.94
CA TRP A 585 -14.93 -8.71 3.19
C TRP A 585 -15.44 -7.40 3.82
N LEU A 586 -16.06 -6.50 3.11
CA LEU A 586 -16.56 -5.21 3.63
C LEU A 586 -17.35 -5.36 4.93
N GLY A 587 -18.25 -6.36 5.01
CA GLY A 587 -19.04 -6.65 6.20
C GLY A 587 -18.20 -6.90 7.46
N ASN A 588 -17.03 -7.52 7.31
CA ASN A 588 -16.11 -7.79 8.43
C ASN A 588 -15.51 -6.51 9.04
N VAL A 589 -15.34 -5.47 8.24
CA VAL A 589 -14.88 -4.17 8.73
C VAL A 589 -16.04 -3.34 9.26
N LEU A 590 -17.18 -3.31 8.56
CA LEU A 590 -18.34 -2.52 8.99
C LEU A 590 -18.85 -2.95 10.38
N VAL A 591 -18.78 -4.24 10.71
CA VAL A 591 -19.17 -4.72 12.04
C VAL A 591 -18.28 -4.14 13.16
N ARG A 592 -17.01 -3.79 12.88
CA ARG A 592 -16.14 -3.11 13.86
C ARG A 592 -16.67 -1.71 14.17
N TYR A 593 -17.08 -0.94 13.15
CA TYR A 593 -17.74 0.37 13.33
C TYR A 593 -19.08 0.24 14.07
N ASP A 594 -19.88 -0.75 13.70
CA ASP A 594 -21.17 -1.01 14.35
C ASP A 594 -21.00 -1.35 15.85
N ASN A 595 -19.98 -2.14 16.19
CA ASN A 595 -19.63 -2.47 17.56
C ASN A 595 -19.18 -1.22 18.35
N LEU A 596 -18.34 -0.37 17.74
CA LEU A 596 -17.86 0.86 18.39
C LEU A 596 -19.02 1.86 18.61
N ALA A 597 -19.90 2.05 17.62
CA ALA A 597 -21.08 2.88 17.77
C ALA A 597 -22.05 2.32 18.84
N SER A 598 -22.23 1.00 18.89
CA SER A 598 -23.04 0.33 19.90
C SER A 598 -22.46 0.46 21.30
N LEU A 599 -21.13 0.45 21.43
CA LEU A 599 -20.45 0.74 22.71
C LEU A 599 -20.84 2.12 23.23
N PHE A 600 -20.73 3.17 22.42
CA PHE A 600 -21.11 4.52 22.84
C PHE A 600 -22.61 4.62 23.13
N GLN A 601 -23.46 4.00 22.33
CA GLN A 601 -24.92 3.95 22.57
C GLN A 601 -25.25 3.24 23.91
N SER A 602 -24.56 2.16 24.24
CA SER A 602 -24.72 1.47 25.53
C SER A 602 -24.28 2.34 26.70
N LYS A 603 -23.20 3.11 26.56
CA LYS A 603 -22.75 4.07 27.58
C LYS A 603 -23.75 5.21 27.76
N ILE A 604 -24.32 5.74 26.69
CA ILE A 604 -25.41 6.73 26.75
C ILE A 604 -26.56 6.19 27.61
N GLN A 605 -27.04 4.98 27.30
CA GLN A 605 -28.13 4.34 28.07
C GLN A 605 -27.79 4.14 29.53
N SER A 606 -26.55 3.72 29.83
CA SER A 606 -26.07 3.52 31.20
C SER A 606 -26.06 4.82 32.00
N VAL A 607 -25.59 5.91 31.41
CA VAL A 607 -25.57 7.23 32.08
C VAL A 607 -26.98 7.79 32.23
N GLN A 608 -27.87 7.59 31.24
CA GLN A 608 -29.29 7.97 31.35
C GLN A 608 -29.99 7.21 32.50
N ALA A 609 -29.70 5.92 32.65
CA ALA A 609 -30.21 5.13 33.78
C ALA A 609 -29.67 5.67 35.14
N ALA A 610 -28.40 6.03 35.19
CA ALA A 610 -27.81 6.67 36.37
C ALA A 610 -28.45 8.04 36.68
N GLN A 611 -28.75 8.86 35.65
CA GLN A 611 -29.50 10.11 35.81
C GLN A 611 -30.89 9.88 36.39
N GLN A 612 -31.60 8.84 35.92
CA GLN A 612 -32.92 8.49 36.42
C GLN A 612 -32.86 7.99 37.88
N LEU A 613 -31.90 7.13 38.20
CA LEU A 613 -31.68 6.64 39.58
C LEU A 613 -31.39 7.81 40.54
N TYR A 614 -30.52 8.75 40.09
CA TYR A 614 -30.22 9.92 40.90
C TYR A 614 -31.44 10.83 41.10
N ARG A 615 -32.28 11.04 40.09
CA ARG A 615 -33.53 11.81 40.26
C ARG A 615 -34.46 11.19 41.27
N GLN A 616 -34.55 9.87 41.38
CA GLN A 616 -35.45 9.13 42.24
C GLN A 616 -34.88 8.96 43.66
N GLN A 617 -33.59 8.61 43.79
CA GLN A 617 -32.98 8.15 45.03
C GLN A 617 -31.81 9.00 45.49
N GLN A 618 -31.34 9.94 44.68
CA GLN A 618 -30.14 10.76 44.92
C GLN A 618 -28.86 9.94 45.11
N ILE A 619 -28.78 8.80 44.43
CA ILE A 619 -27.66 7.87 44.45
C ILE A 619 -27.14 7.69 43.02
N LEU A 620 -25.82 7.69 42.87
CA LEU A 620 -25.15 7.30 41.63
C LEU A 620 -24.40 5.97 41.83
N PRO A 621 -24.38 5.09 40.82
CA PRO A 621 -23.45 3.97 40.78
C PRO A 621 -22.00 4.45 40.89
N THR A 622 -21.09 3.61 41.40
CA THR A 622 -19.68 3.99 41.45
C THR A 622 -19.11 4.22 40.06
N PRO A 623 -18.12 5.10 39.88
CA PRO A 623 -17.50 5.32 38.58
C PRO A 623 -16.96 4.03 37.95
N GLN A 624 -16.40 3.12 38.73
CA GLN A 624 -15.92 1.82 38.27
C GLN A 624 -17.06 0.91 37.74
N GLN A 625 -18.22 0.92 38.40
CA GLN A 625 -19.41 0.19 37.92
C GLN A 625 -19.89 0.75 36.56
N MET A 626 -19.63 2.03 36.31
CA MET A 626 -19.96 2.68 35.05
C MET A 626 -18.85 2.54 33.97
N GLY A 627 -17.69 2.00 34.33
CA GLY A 627 -16.55 1.89 33.44
C GLY A 627 -15.74 3.19 33.30
N PHE A 628 -15.80 4.09 34.28
CA PHE A 628 -15.09 5.37 34.27
C PHE A 628 -13.88 5.30 35.22
N TYR A 629 -12.73 4.89 34.66
CA TYR A 629 -11.51 4.60 35.42
C TYR A 629 -10.52 5.78 35.44
N LEU A 630 -10.58 6.69 34.48
CA LEU A 630 -9.70 7.87 34.42
C LEU A 630 -10.15 8.93 35.45
N ARG A 631 -9.19 9.56 36.14
CA ARG A 631 -9.48 10.62 37.12
C ARG A 631 -8.96 11.97 36.65
#